data_e5a93b6791875dd84cf89eebcce14eea
#
_entry.id   e5a93b6791875dd84cf89eebcce14eea
#
_cell.length_a   1.000
_cell.length_b   1.000
_cell.length_c   1.000
_cell.angle_alpha   90.00
_cell.angle_beta   90.00
_cell.angle_gamma   90.00
#
_symmetry.space_group_name_H-M   'P 1'
#
loop_
_entity.id
_entity.type
_entity.pdbx_description
1 polymer ?
#
loop_
_entity_poly.entity_id
_entity_poly.type
_entity_poly.pdbx_seq_one_letter_code
_entity_poly.pdbx_strand_id
1 'polypeptide(L)'
;MKLRRPARRATLVVHVIAAAGWLGLTLGLLALAFAAITTDSASVTEAAARSMKLFADWLVLPLALLTLLSGLLLSLGTPWGLARHRWVYTKFWLTLATTAASAFALRPGINDTVATVSAGAPVTDPTGLIAGPIVSLSAYLFMMVISVLKPWGLTGRGQKQRNQKNRASAHKPVDAKVMRQTA
;
A
#
# COMPACT_ATOMS: atom_id res chain seq x y z
N MET A 1 -2.41 18.64 -11.69
CA MET A 1 -1.22 19.21 -11.03
C MET A 1 -0.01 18.37 -11.43
N LYS A 2 1.12 18.96 -11.87
CA LYS A 2 2.33 18.18 -12.20
C LYS A 2 3.38 18.46 -11.12
N LEU A 3 3.80 17.43 -10.42
CA LEU A 3 4.89 17.55 -9.45
C LEU A 3 6.19 17.95 -10.17
N ARG A 4 6.94 18.91 -9.60
CA ARG A 4 8.31 19.23 -10.03
C ARG A 4 9.21 17.99 -9.84
N ARG A 5 10.23 17.85 -10.67
CA ARG A 5 11.14 16.69 -10.63
C ARG A 5 11.70 16.38 -9.23
N PRO A 6 12.19 17.35 -8.44
CA PRO A 6 12.72 17.07 -7.10
C PRO A 6 11.61 16.60 -6.14
N ALA A 7 10.44 17.26 -6.13
CA ALA A 7 9.32 16.87 -5.28
C ALA A 7 8.83 15.44 -5.60
N ARG A 8 8.74 15.08 -6.88
CA ARG A 8 8.39 13.72 -7.31
C ARG A 8 9.39 12.69 -6.79
N ARG A 9 10.72 12.98 -6.86
CA ARG A 9 11.75 12.06 -6.35
C ARG A 9 11.64 11.92 -4.84
N ALA A 10 11.50 13.02 -4.11
CA ALA A 10 11.33 12.98 -2.66
C ALA A 10 10.10 12.17 -2.25
N THR A 11 8.93 12.43 -2.86
CA THR A 11 7.70 11.67 -2.57
C THR A 11 7.86 10.19 -2.90
N LEU A 12 8.58 9.84 -3.97
CA LEU A 12 8.86 8.45 -4.31
C LEU A 12 9.73 7.76 -3.25
N VAL A 13 10.78 8.43 -2.77
CA VAL A 13 11.64 7.92 -1.68
C VAL A 13 10.82 7.68 -0.42
N VAL A 14 10.03 8.66 0.00
CA VAL A 14 9.12 8.52 1.16
C VAL A 14 8.17 7.35 0.97
N HIS A 15 7.56 7.22 -0.21
CA HIS A 15 6.63 6.13 -0.50
C HIS A 15 7.30 4.76 -0.42
N VAL A 16 8.50 4.62 -0.99
CA VAL A 16 9.25 3.35 -0.96
C VAL A 16 9.65 2.99 0.46
N ILE A 17 10.17 3.94 1.23
CA ILE A 17 10.55 3.71 2.64
C ILE A 17 9.33 3.31 3.46
N ALA A 18 8.23 4.04 3.35
CA ALA A 18 7.00 3.73 4.09
C ALA A 18 6.42 2.35 3.71
N ALA A 19 6.38 2.03 2.42
CA ALA A 19 5.87 0.74 1.93
C ALA A 19 6.77 -0.43 2.35
N ALA A 20 8.09 -0.27 2.28
CA ALA A 20 9.05 -1.27 2.74
C ALA A 20 8.99 -1.45 4.28
N GLY A 21 8.88 -0.36 5.02
CA GLY A 21 8.70 -0.39 6.47
C GLY A 21 7.40 -1.11 6.87
N TRP A 22 6.29 -0.82 6.17
CA TRP A 22 5.03 -1.49 6.43
C TRP A 22 5.08 -2.99 6.11
N LEU A 23 5.73 -3.38 5.01
CA LEU A 23 5.96 -4.78 4.67
C LEU A 23 6.81 -5.49 5.74
N GLY A 24 7.93 -4.88 6.14
CA GLY A 24 8.81 -5.43 7.18
C GLY A 24 8.09 -5.58 8.52
N LEU A 25 7.28 -4.59 8.90
CA LEU A 25 6.47 -4.64 10.12
C LEU A 25 5.43 -5.77 10.06
N THR A 26 4.81 -6.01 8.90
CA THR A 26 3.86 -7.12 8.72
C THR A 26 4.54 -8.48 8.87
N LEU A 27 5.78 -8.62 8.37
CA LEU A 27 6.60 -9.82 8.61
C LEU A 27 6.93 -9.99 10.09
N GLY A 28 7.27 -8.89 10.79
CA GLY A 28 7.49 -8.90 12.23
C GLY A 28 6.25 -9.32 13.03
N LEU A 29 5.08 -8.80 12.67
CA LEU A 29 3.80 -9.20 13.28
C LEU A 29 3.51 -10.69 13.03
N LEU A 30 3.78 -11.20 11.84
CA LEU A 30 3.61 -12.61 11.52
C LEU A 30 4.56 -13.49 12.34
N ALA A 31 5.82 -13.09 12.48
CA ALA A 31 6.80 -13.80 13.31
C ALA A 31 6.38 -13.83 14.78
N LEU A 32 5.91 -12.71 15.33
CA LEU A 32 5.39 -12.64 16.70
C LEU A 32 4.13 -13.50 16.87
N ALA A 33 3.23 -13.51 15.89
CA ALA A 33 2.05 -14.37 15.91
C ALA A 33 2.45 -15.86 15.95
N PHE A 34 3.40 -16.27 15.11
CA PHE A 34 3.93 -17.64 15.16
C PHE A 34 4.59 -17.97 16.51
N ALA A 35 5.41 -17.07 17.05
CA ALA A 35 6.02 -17.27 18.36
C ALA A 35 4.95 -17.45 19.46
N ALA A 36 3.88 -16.65 19.43
CA ALA A 36 2.79 -16.72 20.40
C ALA A 36 2.02 -18.04 20.38
N ILE A 37 1.85 -18.65 19.19
CA ILE A 37 1.02 -19.85 19.05
C ILE A 37 1.82 -21.16 19.12
N THR A 38 3.16 -21.11 18.95
CA THR A 38 4.01 -22.31 18.96
C THR A 38 4.72 -22.53 20.28
N THR A 39 4.59 -21.59 21.23
CA THR A 39 5.21 -21.70 22.56
C THR A 39 4.24 -22.23 23.60
N ASP A 40 4.74 -23.04 24.51
CA ASP A 40 4.01 -23.46 25.72
C ASP A 40 4.19 -22.46 26.89
N SER A 41 5.02 -21.43 26.71
CA SER A 41 5.32 -20.44 27.73
C SER A 41 4.31 -19.27 27.69
N ALA A 42 3.50 -19.14 28.74
CA ALA A 42 2.56 -18.04 28.90
C ALA A 42 3.25 -16.66 28.85
N SER A 43 4.46 -16.53 29.42
CA SER A 43 5.21 -15.28 29.41
C SER A 43 5.70 -14.89 28.01
N VAL A 44 6.07 -15.85 27.16
CA VAL A 44 6.44 -15.58 25.76
C VAL A 44 5.23 -15.18 24.95
N THR A 45 4.08 -15.84 25.13
CA THR A 45 2.81 -15.48 24.48
C THR A 45 2.40 -14.06 24.85
N GLU A 46 2.46 -13.70 26.12
CA GLU A 46 2.15 -12.35 26.58
C GLU A 46 3.10 -11.31 26.01
N ALA A 47 4.40 -11.57 26.04
CA ALA A 47 5.41 -10.66 25.47
C ALA A 47 5.19 -10.44 23.97
N ALA A 48 4.91 -11.50 23.21
CA ALA A 48 4.60 -11.42 21.79
C ALA A 48 3.32 -10.59 21.53
N ALA A 49 2.23 -10.87 22.25
CA ALA A 49 0.98 -10.13 22.11
C ALA A 49 1.13 -8.63 22.43
N ARG A 50 1.84 -8.28 23.50
CA ARG A 50 2.14 -6.90 23.89
C ARG A 50 3.02 -6.20 22.85
N SER A 51 3.98 -6.89 22.27
CA SER A 51 4.83 -6.37 21.18
C SER A 51 4.02 -6.11 19.91
N MET A 52 3.12 -7.04 19.55
CA MET A 52 2.19 -6.85 18.43
C MET A 52 1.30 -5.63 18.65
N LYS A 53 0.79 -5.44 19.88
CA LYS A 53 -0.01 -4.26 20.23
C LYS A 53 0.77 -2.97 20.05
N LEU A 54 2.01 -2.90 20.55
CA LEU A 54 2.88 -1.74 20.39
C LEU A 54 3.04 -1.37 18.89
N PHE A 55 3.31 -2.37 18.07
CA PHE A 55 3.48 -2.17 16.63
C PHE A 55 2.18 -1.72 15.96
N ALA A 56 1.05 -2.35 16.31
CA ALA A 56 -0.26 -2.01 15.76
C ALA A 56 -0.70 -0.58 16.12
N ASP A 57 -0.44 -0.16 17.36
CA ASP A 57 -0.86 1.16 17.84
C ASP A 57 0.01 2.29 17.28
N TRP A 58 1.34 2.11 17.17
CA TRP A 58 2.25 3.20 16.89
C TRP A 58 2.90 3.20 15.51
N LEU A 59 2.98 2.05 14.84
CA LEU A 59 3.72 1.93 13.58
C LEU A 59 2.84 1.57 12.39
N VAL A 60 1.91 0.63 12.54
CA VAL A 60 1.10 0.12 11.41
C VAL A 60 0.31 1.24 10.75
N LEU A 61 -0.50 1.96 11.51
CA LEU A 61 -1.36 3.01 10.95
C LEU A 61 -0.58 4.21 10.39
N PRO A 62 0.43 4.77 11.06
CA PRO A 62 1.24 5.84 10.48
C PRO A 62 1.92 5.43 9.16
N LEU A 63 2.51 4.23 9.08
CA LEU A 63 3.14 3.74 7.86
C LEU A 63 2.12 3.47 6.75
N ALA A 64 0.95 2.91 7.09
CA ALA A 64 -0.14 2.70 6.16
C ALA A 64 -0.65 4.01 5.55
N LEU A 65 -0.93 5.00 6.40
CA LEU A 65 -1.37 6.33 5.98
C LEU A 65 -0.30 7.04 5.15
N LEU A 66 0.96 6.98 5.56
CA LEU A 66 2.07 7.59 4.81
C LEU A 66 2.22 6.93 3.43
N THR A 67 2.08 5.61 3.35
CA THR A 67 2.11 4.86 2.09
C THR A 67 0.92 5.25 1.20
N LEU A 68 -0.28 5.33 1.76
CA LEU A 68 -1.50 5.71 1.04
C LEU A 68 -1.40 7.15 0.51
N LEU A 69 -1.04 8.12 1.35
CA LEU A 69 -0.96 9.52 0.99
C LEU A 69 0.15 9.79 -0.04
N SER A 70 1.35 9.25 0.18
CA SER A 70 2.45 9.40 -0.76
C SER A 70 2.16 8.71 -2.11
N GLY A 71 1.51 7.54 -2.10
CA GLY A 71 1.04 6.86 -3.31
C GLY A 71 -0.03 7.65 -4.06
N LEU A 72 -0.97 8.28 -3.34
CA LEU A 72 -1.96 9.17 -3.92
C LEU A 72 -1.32 10.40 -4.56
N LEU A 73 -0.39 11.06 -3.87
CA LEU A 73 0.37 12.20 -4.40
C LEU A 73 1.14 11.81 -5.67
N LEU A 74 1.80 10.65 -5.69
CA LEU A 74 2.49 10.14 -6.87
C LEU A 74 1.53 9.86 -8.02
N SER A 75 0.37 9.27 -7.75
CA SER A 75 -0.61 8.94 -8.79
C SER A 75 -1.24 10.18 -9.42
N LEU A 76 -1.52 11.21 -8.61
CA LEU A 76 -2.11 12.48 -9.10
C LEU A 76 -1.05 13.40 -9.73
N GLY A 77 0.19 13.38 -9.20
CA GLY A 77 1.28 14.27 -9.63
C GLY A 77 2.11 13.76 -10.80
N THR A 78 1.81 12.57 -11.34
CA THR A 78 2.56 11.95 -12.44
C THR A 78 1.66 11.62 -13.64
N PRO A 79 2.26 11.38 -14.84
CA PRO A 79 1.49 10.98 -16.03
C PRO A 79 0.71 9.67 -15.89
N TRP A 80 1.01 8.88 -14.87
CA TRP A 80 0.35 7.59 -14.63
C TRP A 80 -1.13 7.76 -14.27
N GLY A 81 -1.48 8.77 -13.49
CA GLY A 81 -2.86 9.14 -13.11
C GLY A 81 -3.61 8.05 -12.37
N LEU A 82 -4.32 8.39 -11.29
CA LEU A 82 -5.05 7.42 -10.46
C LEU A 82 -6.05 6.58 -11.29
N ALA A 83 -6.80 7.21 -12.19
CA ALA A 83 -7.83 6.57 -12.98
C ALA A 83 -7.41 6.24 -14.43
N ARG A 84 -6.13 6.41 -14.77
CA ARG A 84 -5.64 6.23 -16.14
C ARG A 84 -5.15 4.80 -16.41
N HIS A 85 -4.54 4.16 -15.40
CA HIS A 85 -3.99 2.81 -15.49
C HIS A 85 -4.68 1.89 -14.49
N ARG A 86 -5.11 0.70 -14.93
CA ARG A 86 -5.82 -0.26 -14.09
C ARG A 86 -4.99 -0.70 -12.87
N TRP A 87 -3.68 -0.95 -13.05
CA TRP A 87 -2.80 -1.36 -11.97
C TRP A 87 -2.64 -0.30 -10.87
N VAL A 88 -2.64 1.00 -11.21
CA VAL A 88 -2.61 2.10 -10.21
C VAL A 88 -3.90 2.14 -9.42
N TYR A 89 -5.04 2.00 -10.11
CA TYR A 89 -6.36 1.97 -9.50
C TYR A 89 -6.51 0.80 -8.54
N THR A 90 -6.13 -0.41 -8.96
CA THR A 90 -6.16 -1.61 -8.11
C THR A 90 -5.30 -1.44 -6.86
N LYS A 91 -4.07 -0.93 -7.00
CA LYS A 91 -3.20 -0.65 -5.86
C LYS A 91 -3.81 0.32 -4.87
N PHE A 92 -4.41 1.39 -5.35
CA PHE A 92 -5.05 2.38 -4.49
C PHE A 92 -6.13 1.75 -3.61
N TRP A 93 -7.03 0.97 -4.21
CA TRP A 93 -8.10 0.31 -3.48
C TRP A 93 -7.61 -0.77 -2.52
N LEU A 94 -6.60 -1.54 -2.92
CA LEU A 94 -5.99 -2.53 -2.04
C LEU A 94 -5.28 -1.86 -0.86
N THR A 95 -4.53 -0.78 -1.09
CA THR A 95 -3.90 -0.03 0.00
C THR A 95 -4.94 0.57 0.95
N LEU A 96 -6.03 1.11 0.42
CA LEU A 96 -7.14 1.62 1.23
C LEU A 96 -7.79 0.50 2.06
N ALA A 97 -8.10 -0.63 1.43
CA ALA A 97 -8.70 -1.78 2.09
C ALA A 97 -7.79 -2.37 3.18
N THR A 98 -6.49 -2.53 2.91
CA THR A 98 -5.52 -3.02 3.91
C THR A 98 -5.30 -2.02 5.04
N THR A 99 -5.32 -0.70 4.77
CA THR A 99 -5.28 0.33 5.82
C THR A 99 -6.53 0.26 6.71
N ALA A 100 -7.71 0.15 6.11
CA ALA A 100 -8.96 0.01 6.85
C ALA A 100 -9.00 -1.30 7.67
N ALA A 101 -8.58 -2.42 7.08
CA ALA A 101 -8.49 -3.69 7.80
C ALA A 101 -7.50 -3.63 8.97
N SER A 102 -6.39 -2.92 8.83
CA SER A 102 -5.44 -2.71 9.93
C SER A 102 -6.05 -1.89 11.07
N ALA A 103 -6.86 -0.89 10.76
CA ALA A 103 -7.49 -0.04 11.77
C ALA A 103 -8.67 -0.74 12.47
N PHE A 104 -9.52 -1.43 11.71
CA PHE A 104 -10.84 -1.90 12.19
C PHE A 104 -10.90 -3.41 12.47
N ALA A 105 -9.93 -4.19 12.02
CA ALA A 105 -9.88 -5.62 12.28
C ALA A 105 -8.61 -6.03 13.04
N LEU A 106 -7.42 -5.66 12.54
CA LEU A 106 -6.15 -6.09 13.16
C LEU A 106 -5.96 -5.52 14.56
N ARG A 107 -6.15 -4.21 14.76
CA ARG A 107 -5.97 -3.57 16.07
C ARG A 107 -6.95 -4.09 17.12
N PRO A 108 -8.26 -4.17 16.88
CA PRO A 108 -9.19 -4.77 17.83
C PRO A 108 -8.82 -6.22 18.16
N GLY A 109 -8.52 -7.06 17.16
CA GLY A 109 -8.14 -8.46 17.41
C GLY A 109 -6.89 -8.63 18.27
N ILE A 110 -5.87 -7.77 18.07
CA ILE A 110 -4.69 -7.76 18.93
C ILE A 110 -5.04 -7.28 20.36
N ASN A 111 -5.88 -6.27 20.50
CA ASN A 111 -6.32 -5.77 21.82
C ASN A 111 -7.08 -6.84 22.62
N ASP A 112 -7.97 -7.58 21.96
CA ASP A 112 -8.73 -8.68 22.57
C ASP A 112 -7.78 -9.81 23.01
N THR A 113 -6.78 -10.13 22.18
CA THR A 113 -5.74 -11.12 22.54
C THR A 113 -4.94 -10.66 23.75
N VAL A 114 -4.50 -9.40 23.79
CA VAL A 114 -3.75 -8.87 24.94
C VAL A 114 -4.60 -8.90 26.20
N ALA A 115 -5.88 -8.55 26.13
CA ALA A 115 -6.79 -8.62 27.27
C ALA A 115 -6.94 -10.06 27.78
N THR A 116 -7.10 -11.04 26.90
CA THR A 116 -7.21 -12.47 27.22
C THR A 116 -5.96 -12.97 27.93
N VAL A 117 -4.78 -12.73 27.37
CA VAL A 117 -3.50 -13.20 27.93
C VAL A 117 -3.17 -12.51 29.26
N SER A 118 -3.48 -11.21 29.37
CA SER A 118 -3.27 -10.46 30.62
C SER A 118 -4.20 -10.92 31.74
N ALA A 119 -5.33 -11.53 31.42
CA ALA A 119 -6.23 -12.17 32.38
C ALA A 119 -5.78 -13.60 32.75
N GLY A 120 -4.64 -14.07 32.24
CA GLY A 120 -4.13 -15.43 32.49
C GLY A 120 -4.86 -16.52 31.70
N ALA A 121 -5.73 -16.15 30.75
CA ALA A 121 -6.45 -17.10 29.91
C ALA A 121 -5.62 -17.49 28.67
N PRO A 122 -5.67 -18.77 28.23
CA PRO A 122 -4.99 -19.19 27.02
C PRO A 122 -5.63 -18.58 25.78
N VAL A 123 -4.83 -18.36 24.73
CA VAL A 123 -5.34 -17.96 23.41
C VAL A 123 -6.03 -19.16 22.77
N THR A 124 -7.34 -19.20 22.83
CA THR A 124 -8.16 -20.31 22.31
C THR A 124 -8.34 -20.28 20.80
N ASP A 125 -8.29 -19.10 20.18
CA ASP A 125 -8.35 -18.93 18.73
C ASP A 125 -7.14 -18.15 18.21
N PRO A 126 -6.08 -18.84 17.76
CA PRO A 126 -4.91 -18.21 17.16
C PRO A 126 -5.17 -17.66 15.76
N THR A 127 -6.29 -18.01 15.14
CA THR A 127 -6.62 -17.62 13.76
C THR A 127 -6.63 -16.11 13.59
N GLY A 128 -7.15 -15.38 14.56
CA GLY A 128 -7.20 -13.91 14.56
C GLY A 128 -5.83 -13.25 14.55
N LEU A 129 -4.82 -13.87 15.20
CA LEU A 129 -3.44 -13.34 15.23
C LEU A 129 -2.71 -13.54 13.90
N ILE A 130 -2.97 -14.64 13.20
CA ILE A 130 -2.24 -15.04 11.97
C ILE A 130 -2.91 -14.51 10.73
N ALA A 131 -4.25 -14.58 10.65
CA ALA A 131 -5.00 -14.24 9.45
C ALA A 131 -4.75 -12.81 8.98
N GLY A 132 -4.76 -11.84 9.89
CA GLY A 132 -4.49 -10.43 9.56
C GLY A 132 -3.14 -10.21 8.88
N PRO A 133 -2.01 -10.61 9.51
CA PRO A 133 -0.69 -10.51 8.90
C PRO A 133 -0.55 -11.29 7.58
N ILE A 134 -1.10 -12.50 7.46
CA ILE A 134 -1.04 -13.29 6.21
C ILE A 134 -1.78 -12.60 5.06
N VAL A 135 -3.00 -12.16 5.29
CA VAL A 135 -3.79 -11.44 4.28
C VAL A 135 -3.10 -10.15 3.87
N SER A 136 -2.58 -9.40 4.83
CA SER A 136 -1.84 -8.16 4.55
C SER A 136 -0.57 -8.43 3.76
N LEU A 137 0.23 -9.43 4.15
CA LEU A 137 1.46 -9.81 3.44
C LEU A 137 1.15 -10.21 1.99
N SER A 138 0.13 -11.05 1.77
CA SER A 138 -0.31 -11.47 0.45
C SER A 138 -0.71 -10.28 -0.42
N ALA A 139 -1.47 -9.33 0.14
CA ALA A 139 -1.86 -8.11 -0.55
C ALA A 139 -0.65 -7.25 -0.93
N TYR A 140 0.35 -7.10 -0.03
CA TYR A 140 1.55 -6.31 -0.30
C TYR A 140 2.43 -6.94 -1.37
N LEU A 141 2.65 -8.25 -1.31
CA LEU A 141 3.38 -8.99 -2.34
C LEU A 141 2.68 -8.84 -3.70
N PHE A 142 1.37 -9.01 -3.75
CA PHE A 142 0.59 -8.79 -4.96
C PHE A 142 0.75 -7.35 -5.49
N MET A 143 0.62 -6.33 -4.64
CA MET A 143 0.81 -4.93 -5.02
C MET A 143 2.24 -4.65 -5.52
N MET A 144 3.25 -5.33 -4.97
CA MET A 144 4.63 -5.24 -5.44
C MET A 144 4.79 -5.84 -6.84
N VAL A 145 4.27 -7.06 -7.04
CA VAL A 145 4.29 -7.75 -8.33
C VAL A 145 3.64 -6.91 -9.44
N ILE A 146 2.43 -6.39 -9.21
CA ILE A 146 1.75 -5.56 -10.22
C ILE A 146 2.44 -4.21 -10.45
N SER A 147 3.22 -3.71 -9.49
CA SER A 147 4.04 -2.51 -9.65
C SER A 147 5.19 -2.72 -10.63
N VAL A 148 5.82 -3.89 -10.56
CA VAL A 148 6.98 -4.25 -11.40
C VAL A 148 6.49 -4.66 -12.78
N LEU A 149 5.56 -5.59 -12.85
CA LEU A 149 5.08 -6.20 -14.10
C LEU A 149 4.16 -5.28 -14.90
N LYS A 150 3.39 -4.39 -14.24
CA LYS A 150 2.40 -3.49 -14.87
C LYS A 150 1.49 -4.23 -15.86
N PRO A 151 0.89 -5.36 -15.47
CA PRO A 151 0.29 -6.34 -16.40
C PRO A 151 -0.92 -5.78 -17.16
N TRP A 152 -1.55 -4.71 -16.65
CA TRP A 152 -2.79 -4.16 -17.20
C TRP A 152 -2.55 -2.80 -17.86
N GLY A 153 -3.11 -2.64 -19.07
CA GLY A 153 -3.03 -1.42 -19.85
C GLY A 153 -3.88 -0.27 -19.28
N LEU A 154 -4.22 0.66 -20.16
CA LEU A 154 -5.03 1.83 -19.84
C LEU A 154 -6.45 1.44 -19.46
N THR A 155 -7.05 2.21 -18.56
CA THR A 155 -8.49 2.18 -18.31
C THR A 155 -9.25 2.78 -19.52
N GLY A 156 -10.57 2.58 -19.61
CA GLY A 156 -11.39 3.22 -20.64
C GLY A 156 -11.26 4.75 -20.66
N ARG A 157 -11.11 5.40 -19.48
CA ARG A 157 -10.79 6.84 -19.37
C ARG A 157 -9.42 7.17 -19.94
N GLY A 158 -8.41 6.36 -19.63
CA GLY A 158 -7.06 6.53 -20.16
C GLY A 158 -7.00 6.39 -21.68
N GLN A 159 -7.76 5.46 -22.25
CA GLN A 159 -7.89 5.27 -23.69
C GLN A 159 -8.56 6.46 -24.38
N LYS A 160 -9.68 6.97 -23.83
CA LYS A 160 -10.34 8.17 -24.34
C LYS A 160 -9.40 9.39 -24.37
N GLN A 161 -8.66 9.63 -23.30
CA GLN A 161 -7.67 10.71 -23.22
C GLN A 161 -6.55 10.55 -24.25
N ARG A 162 -6.05 9.34 -24.47
CA ARG A 162 -5.03 9.04 -25.49
C ARG A 162 -5.56 9.34 -26.89
N ASN A 163 -6.79 8.88 -27.21
CA ASN A 163 -7.41 9.09 -28.50
C ASN A 163 -7.70 10.57 -28.79
N GLN A 164 -8.16 11.32 -27.78
CA GLN A 164 -8.37 12.77 -27.90
C GLN A 164 -7.04 13.50 -28.18
N LYS A 165 -5.96 13.12 -27.46
CA LYS A 165 -4.64 13.72 -27.68
C LYS A 165 -4.09 13.42 -29.08
N ASN A 166 -4.28 12.21 -29.58
CA ASN A 166 -3.86 11.81 -30.92
C ASN A 166 -4.64 12.58 -32.01
N ARG A 167 -5.97 12.73 -31.83
CA ARG A 167 -6.80 13.54 -32.73
C ARG A 167 -6.37 15.00 -32.76
N ALA A 168 -6.10 15.61 -31.59
CA ALA A 168 -5.62 16.99 -31.49
C ALA A 168 -4.23 17.19 -32.11
N SER A 169 -3.37 16.17 -32.06
CA SER A 169 -2.06 16.21 -32.72
C SER A 169 -2.14 16.03 -34.23
N ALA A 170 -3.08 15.21 -34.71
CA ALA A 170 -3.32 15.01 -36.15
C ALA A 170 -3.98 16.22 -36.83
N HIS A 171 -4.66 17.05 -36.04
CA HIS A 171 -5.34 18.26 -36.56
C HIS A 171 -4.49 19.54 -36.49
N LYS A 172 -3.21 19.44 -36.04
CA LYS A 172 -2.28 20.58 -36.18
C LYS A 172 -1.84 20.72 -37.62
N PRO A 173 -2.09 21.87 -38.26
CA PRO A 173 -1.72 22.09 -39.66
C PRO A 173 -0.21 21.90 -39.85
N VAL A 174 0.16 21.27 -40.95
CA VAL A 174 1.58 20.99 -41.33
C VAL A 174 2.34 22.31 -41.62
N ASP A 175 1.59 23.40 -41.81
CA ASP A 175 2.10 24.72 -42.24
C ASP A 175 3.12 25.37 -41.26
N ALA A 176 3.03 25.08 -39.98
CA ALA A 176 3.97 25.65 -39.00
C ALA A 176 5.39 25.02 -39.03
N LYS A 177 5.57 23.90 -39.72
CA LYS A 177 6.87 23.24 -39.81
C LYS A 177 7.64 23.64 -41.06
N VAL A 178 6.91 23.98 -42.14
CA VAL A 178 7.51 24.44 -43.41
C VAL A 178 8.04 25.87 -43.30
N MET A 179 7.33 26.76 -42.59
CA MET A 179 7.77 28.16 -42.41
C MET A 179 9.03 28.32 -41.53
N ARG A 180 9.39 27.33 -40.74
CA ARG A 180 10.65 27.39 -39.93
C ARG A 180 11.89 26.84 -40.65
N GLN A 181 11.73 26.25 -41.84
CA GLN A 181 12.84 25.75 -42.63
C GLN A 181 13.21 26.67 -43.81
N THR A 182 12.40 27.70 -44.04
CA THR A 182 12.62 28.68 -45.12
C THR A 182 12.95 30.09 -44.64
N ALA A 183 13.17 30.28 -43.32
CA ALA A 183 13.69 31.49 -42.70
C ALA A 183 15.05 31.22 -42.08
#